data_562116b8e3be5a216f19cb5fd80c429d
#
_entry.id   562116b8e3be5a216f19cb5fd80c429d
#
_cell.length_a   1.000
_cell.length_b   1.000
_cell.length_c   1.000
_cell.angle_alpha   90.00
_cell.angle_beta   90.00
_cell.angle_gamma   90.00
#
_symmetry.space_group_name_H-M   'P 1'
#
loop_
_entity.id
_entity.type
_entity.pdbx_description
1 polymer ?
#
loop_
_entity_poly.entity_id
_entity_poly.type
_entity_poly.pdbx_seq_one_letter_code
_entity_poly.pdbx_strand_id
1 'polypeptide(L)'
;MLAFILSNLTGLVRQVLILKAFGTENALDAFNAASTYTDLLFSLIAGGALASAFVPTFTAFLAKEDRTSAWRLASALINLVLLILCLTSLLSGLFAPQLVKLVLAPKFTPPLQELTATLLRVLLIAPAVFGLSGLFMGILNAHQVFFWPALAPTMYWLGMILGVLFLAPSMGVYGLAWGAVLGAILHLLVQLPAFLALPARRYSRTLGLSSPPLRQVGRLMAPRLLGVAVVQINFVVNTILATGQPEGSLTALKSAWAVMTMPQVVIAQAIAIALSEQRRAAKRRRKRK
;
A
#
# COMPACT_ATOMS: atom_id res chain seq x y z
N MET A 1 12.06 11.74 -9.73
CA MET A 1 11.28 12.97 -9.48
C MET A 1 9.99 13.03 -10.30
N LEU A 2 10.07 12.94 -11.65
CA LEU A 2 8.87 12.98 -12.53
C LEU A 2 7.80 11.95 -12.16
N ALA A 3 8.15 10.69 -11.93
CA ALA A 3 7.19 9.65 -11.55
C ALA A 3 6.46 9.96 -10.22
N PHE A 4 7.14 10.59 -9.27
CA PHE A 4 6.54 11.00 -8.01
C PHE A 4 5.53 12.15 -8.20
N ILE A 5 5.90 13.17 -9.00
CA ILE A 5 4.99 14.28 -9.35
C ILE A 5 3.77 13.73 -10.09
N LEU A 6 3.99 12.85 -11.07
CA LEU A 6 2.92 12.20 -11.83
C LEU A 6 1.97 11.43 -10.90
N SER A 7 2.50 10.67 -9.95
CA SER A 7 1.68 9.91 -8.98
C SER A 7 0.82 10.84 -8.11
N ASN A 8 1.37 11.94 -7.61
CA ASN A 8 0.60 12.89 -6.79
C ASN A 8 -0.49 13.59 -7.61
N LEU A 9 -0.18 14.02 -8.84
CA LEU A 9 -1.16 14.62 -9.75
C LEU A 9 -2.28 13.63 -10.09
N THR A 10 -1.93 12.40 -10.42
CA THR A 10 -2.92 11.35 -10.71
C THR A 10 -3.78 11.06 -9.48
N GLY A 11 -3.19 11.06 -8.29
CA GLY A 11 -3.91 10.92 -7.02
C GLY A 11 -4.90 12.05 -6.76
N LEU A 12 -4.53 13.29 -7.10
CA LEU A 12 -5.43 14.45 -7.02
C LEU A 12 -6.59 14.33 -8.00
N VAL A 13 -6.29 14.06 -9.28
CA VAL A 13 -7.31 13.84 -10.32
C VAL A 13 -8.30 12.75 -9.89
N ARG A 14 -7.79 11.62 -9.38
CA ARG A 14 -8.63 10.56 -8.82
C ARG A 14 -9.57 11.09 -7.73
N GLN A 15 -9.05 11.87 -6.76
CA GLN A 15 -9.87 12.39 -5.65
C GLN A 15 -10.99 13.30 -6.16
N VAL A 16 -10.67 14.18 -7.11
CA VAL A 16 -11.66 15.07 -7.73
C VAL A 16 -12.73 14.27 -8.47
N LEU A 17 -12.34 13.26 -9.25
CA LEU A 17 -13.26 12.40 -9.99
C LEU A 17 -14.17 11.59 -9.06
N ILE A 18 -13.65 11.04 -7.97
CA ILE A 18 -14.44 10.32 -6.96
C ILE A 18 -15.48 11.26 -6.35
N LEU A 19 -15.07 12.45 -5.90
CA LEU A 19 -16.00 13.42 -5.30
C LEU A 19 -17.03 13.93 -6.31
N LYS A 20 -16.65 14.10 -7.58
CA LYS A 20 -17.60 14.46 -8.63
C LYS A 20 -18.62 13.36 -8.92
N ALA A 21 -18.21 12.09 -8.86
CA ALA A 21 -19.07 10.96 -9.18
C ALA A 21 -20.00 10.56 -8.03
N PHE A 22 -19.55 10.68 -6.78
CA PHE A 22 -20.25 10.16 -5.59
C PHE A 22 -20.63 11.24 -4.57
N GLY A 23 -20.13 12.47 -4.72
CA GLY A 23 -20.33 13.51 -3.70
C GLY A 23 -19.74 13.12 -2.33
N THR A 24 -20.49 13.49 -1.28
CA THR A 24 -20.21 13.10 0.13
C THR A 24 -21.33 12.19 0.67
N GLU A 25 -21.85 11.29 -0.18
CA GLU A 25 -22.96 10.42 0.17
C GLU A 25 -22.52 9.22 1.00
N ASN A 26 -23.48 8.56 1.66
CA ASN A 26 -23.32 7.37 2.46
C ASN A 26 -22.56 6.23 1.75
N ALA A 27 -22.77 6.09 0.42
CA ALA A 27 -22.08 5.07 -0.36
C ALA A 27 -20.56 5.25 -0.36
N LEU A 28 -20.08 6.50 -0.42
CA LEU A 28 -18.65 6.80 -0.37
C LEU A 28 -18.12 6.69 1.07
N ASP A 29 -18.92 7.00 2.08
CA ASP A 29 -18.56 6.75 3.48
C ASP A 29 -18.37 5.25 3.75
N ALA A 30 -19.26 4.38 3.21
CA ALA A 30 -19.12 2.93 3.29
C ALA A 30 -17.81 2.43 2.65
N PHE A 31 -17.48 2.93 1.44
CA PHE A 31 -16.21 2.63 0.78
C PHE A 31 -15.02 3.10 1.61
N ASN A 32 -15.08 4.31 2.16
CA ASN A 32 -14.03 4.89 2.97
C ASN A 32 -13.79 4.13 4.28
N ALA A 33 -14.86 3.65 4.92
CA ALA A 33 -14.75 2.80 6.10
C ALA A 33 -14.09 1.45 5.77
N ALA A 34 -14.55 0.79 4.70
CA ALA A 34 -13.99 -0.48 4.24
C ALA A 34 -12.50 -0.34 3.83
N SER A 35 -12.14 0.72 3.09
CA SER A 35 -10.76 0.95 2.65
C SER A 35 -9.81 1.20 3.82
N THR A 36 -10.26 1.83 4.92
CA THR A 36 -9.42 2.03 6.12
C THR A 36 -8.86 0.71 6.67
N TYR A 37 -9.67 -0.35 6.66
CA TYR A 37 -9.22 -1.66 7.12
C TYR A 37 -8.20 -2.31 6.17
N THR A 38 -8.44 -2.24 4.87
CA THR A 38 -7.50 -2.80 3.88
C THR A 38 -6.18 -2.03 3.84
N ASP A 39 -6.21 -0.71 4.06
CA ASP A 39 -5.02 0.13 4.20
C ASP A 39 -4.22 -0.23 5.47
N LEU A 40 -4.92 -0.56 6.57
CA LEU A 40 -4.29 -1.07 7.79
C LEU A 40 -3.56 -2.38 7.51
N LEU A 41 -4.22 -3.37 6.89
CA LEU A 41 -3.60 -4.66 6.57
C LEU A 41 -2.36 -4.48 5.68
N PHE A 42 -2.47 -3.66 4.62
CA PHE A 42 -1.35 -3.36 3.74
C PHE A 42 -0.20 -2.69 4.49
N SER A 43 -0.49 -1.66 5.27
CA SER A 43 0.53 -0.88 5.99
C SER A 43 1.29 -1.69 7.02
N LEU A 44 0.60 -2.58 7.73
CA LEU A 44 1.21 -3.45 8.73
C LEU A 44 2.11 -4.52 8.11
N ILE A 45 1.72 -5.14 7.00
CA ILE A 45 2.41 -6.33 6.48
C ILE A 45 3.34 -5.98 5.32
N ALA A 46 2.90 -5.15 4.37
CA ALA A 46 3.63 -4.85 3.15
C ALA A 46 4.18 -3.42 3.08
N GLY A 47 3.81 -2.56 4.02
CA GLY A 47 4.25 -1.17 4.06
C GLY A 47 5.76 -1.01 4.25
N GLY A 48 6.22 0.24 4.36
CA GLY A 48 7.64 0.62 4.43
C GLY A 48 8.49 -0.14 5.48
N ALA A 49 7.85 -0.81 6.47
CA ALA A 49 8.53 -1.65 7.45
C ALA A 49 9.21 -2.86 6.79
N LEU A 50 8.51 -3.56 5.88
CA LEU A 50 9.05 -4.71 5.16
C LEU A 50 10.20 -4.28 4.24
N ALA A 51 10.01 -3.27 3.40
CA ALA A 51 11.05 -2.78 2.50
C ALA A 51 12.30 -2.34 3.25
N SER A 52 12.14 -1.62 4.36
CA SER A 52 13.26 -1.09 5.14
C SER A 52 14.03 -2.14 5.95
N ALA A 53 13.46 -3.32 6.23
CA ALA A 53 14.13 -4.43 6.86
C ALA A 53 14.68 -5.44 5.84
N PHE A 54 13.93 -5.69 4.78
CA PHE A 54 14.28 -6.66 3.75
C PHE A 54 15.40 -6.17 2.83
N VAL A 55 15.31 -4.95 2.29
CA VAL A 55 16.25 -4.43 1.28
C VAL A 55 17.69 -4.47 1.76
N PRO A 56 18.05 -4.01 2.98
CA PRO A 56 19.43 -4.09 3.46
C PRO A 56 19.96 -5.53 3.56
N THR A 57 19.14 -6.46 4.07
CA THR A 57 19.52 -7.86 4.22
C THR A 57 19.71 -8.54 2.87
N PHE A 58 18.80 -8.28 1.92
CA PHE A 58 18.88 -8.80 0.56
C PHE A 58 20.08 -8.24 -0.19
N THR A 59 20.33 -6.93 -0.10
CA THR A 59 21.49 -6.26 -0.73
C THR A 59 22.81 -6.77 -0.16
N ALA A 60 22.87 -7.11 1.14
CA ALA A 60 24.07 -7.68 1.74
C ALA A 60 24.45 -9.05 1.14
N PHE A 61 23.47 -9.88 0.76
CA PHE A 61 23.71 -11.12 0.01
C PHE A 61 24.18 -10.85 -1.41
N LEU A 62 23.58 -9.88 -2.10
CA LEU A 62 24.01 -9.48 -3.45
C LEU A 62 25.45 -8.98 -3.46
N ALA A 63 25.84 -8.19 -2.45
CA ALA A 63 27.21 -7.67 -2.32
C ALA A 63 28.27 -8.77 -2.07
N LYS A 64 27.85 -9.91 -1.51
CA LYS A 64 28.67 -11.11 -1.32
C LYS A 64 28.59 -12.09 -2.48
N GLU A 65 27.90 -11.72 -3.56
CA GLU A 65 27.63 -12.58 -4.72
C GLU A 65 26.84 -13.86 -4.41
N ASP A 66 26.29 -13.98 -3.19
CA ASP A 66 25.47 -15.11 -2.76
C ASP A 66 24.01 -14.94 -3.23
N ARG A 67 23.85 -15.07 -4.54
CA ARG A 67 22.52 -14.95 -5.18
C ARG A 67 21.54 -16.03 -4.72
N THR A 68 22.03 -17.20 -4.36
CA THR A 68 21.19 -18.32 -3.92
C THR A 68 20.51 -17.99 -2.59
N SER A 69 21.27 -17.52 -1.59
CA SER A 69 20.70 -17.10 -0.31
C SER A 69 19.79 -15.87 -0.44
N ALA A 70 20.16 -14.90 -1.32
CA ALA A 70 19.30 -13.77 -1.62
C ALA A 70 17.92 -14.19 -2.14
N TRP A 71 17.87 -15.04 -3.16
CA TRP A 71 16.61 -15.51 -3.73
C TRP A 71 15.84 -16.46 -2.81
N ARG A 72 16.53 -17.22 -1.96
CA ARG A 72 15.88 -18.02 -0.92
C ARG A 72 15.18 -17.15 0.11
N LEU A 73 15.83 -16.07 0.56
CA LEU A 73 15.23 -15.08 1.46
C LEU A 73 14.02 -14.38 0.80
N ALA A 74 14.15 -13.93 -0.45
CA ALA A 74 13.06 -13.30 -1.20
C ALA A 74 11.86 -14.24 -1.33
N SER A 75 12.10 -15.51 -1.71
CA SER A 75 11.05 -16.53 -1.83
C SER A 75 10.36 -16.81 -0.51
N ALA A 76 11.12 -16.93 0.58
CA ALA A 76 10.56 -17.15 1.91
C ALA A 76 9.65 -15.99 2.34
N LEU A 77 10.07 -14.75 2.11
CA LEU A 77 9.26 -13.57 2.41
C LEU A 77 8.03 -13.45 1.52
N ILE A 78 8.14 -13.72 0.22
CA ILE A 78 6.99 -13.75 -0.70
C ILE A 78 5.95 -14.76 -0.19
N ASN A 79 6.37 -15.99 0.10
CA ASN A 79 5.47 -17.03 0.57
C ASN A 79 4.83 -16.68 1.92
N LEU A 80 5.60 -16.16 2.86
CA LEU A 80 5.12 -15.79 4.20
C LEU A 80 4.14 -14.61 4.13
N VAL A 81 4.48 -13.56 3.41
CA VAL A 81 3.62 -12.36 3.25
C VAL A 81 2.33 -12.72 2.55
N LEU A 82 2.38 -13.49 1.45
CA LEU A 82 1.18 -13.97 0.78
C LEU A 82 0.33 -14.85 1.68
N LEU A 83 0.93 -15.79 2.40
CA LEU A 83 0.19 -16.66 3.33
C LEU A 83 -0.53 -15.83 4.41
N ILE A 84 0.17 -14.89 5.04
CA ILE A 84 -0.43 -14.07 6.11
C ILE A 84 -1.53 -13.18 5.51
N LEU A 85 -1.29 -12.49 4.39
CA LEU A 85 -2.27 -11.59 3.79
C LEU A 85 -3.48 -12.34 3.24
N CYS A 86 -3.29 -13.48 2.59
CA CYS A 86 -4.42 -14.31 2.12
C CYS A 86 -5.23 -14.85 3.29
N LEU A 87 -4.58 -15.35 4.34
CA LEU A 87 -5.26 -15.88 5.52
C LEU A 87 -6.04 -14.77 6.26
N THR A 88 -5.40 -13.64 6.52
CA THR A 88 -6.05 -12.50 7.17
C THR A 88 -7.18 -11.91 6.32
N SER A 89 -7.00 -11.79 5.00
CA SER A 89 -8.06 -11.35 4.08
C SER A 89 -9.23 -12.33 4.06
N LEU A 90 -8.96 -13.63 4.01
CA LEU A 90 -9.99 -14.66 4.04
C LEU A 90 -10.80 -14.62 5.34
N LEU A 91 -10.12 -14.62 6.48
CA LEU A 91 -10.76 -14.54 7.79
C LEU A 91 -11.57 -13.24 7.93
N SER A 92 -10.99 -12.10 7.54
CA SER A 92 -11.68 -10.81 7.57
C SER A 92 -12.89 -10.78 6.64
N GLY A 93 -12.82 -11.43 5.47
CA GLY A 93 -13.93 -11.55 4.54
C GLY A 93 -15.07 -12.40 5.05
N LEU A 94 -14.77 -13.50 5.76
CA LEU A 94 -15.75 -14.36 6.42
C LEU A 94 -16.47 -13.61 7.56
N PHE A 95 -15.72 -12.86 8.37
CA PHE A 95 -16.24 -12.09 9.48
C PHE A 95 -16.50 -10.62 9.16
N ALA A 96 -16.62 -10.24 7.86
CA ALA A 96 -16.79 -8.86 7.44
C ALA A 96 -17.99 -8.15 8.09
N PRO A 97 -19.20 -8.76 8.20
CA PRO A 97 -20.31 -8.10 8.88
C PRO A 97 -20.01 -7.80 10.36
N GLN A 98 -19.37 -8.73 11.07
CA GLN A 98 -19.00 -8.56 12.48
C GLN A 98 -17.92 -7.48 12.64
N LEU A 99 -16.89 -7.49 11.77
CA LEU A 99 -15.86 -6.47 11.76
C LEU A 99 -16.42 -5.07 11.52
N VAL A 100 -17.35 -4.94 10.59
CA VAL A 100 -17.99 -3.64 10.30
C VAL A 100 -18.84 -3.21 11.48
N LYS A 101 -19.71 -4.08 12.00
CA LYS A 101 -20.64 -3.76 13.07
C LYS A 101 -19.95 -3.43 14.41
N LEU A 102 -18.86 -4.15 14.73
CA LEU A 102 -18.22 -4.02 16.04
C LEU A 102 -17.02 -3.06 16.05
N VAL A 103 -16.35 -2.91 14.90
CA VAL A 103 -15.05 -2.21 14.85
C VAL A 103 -15.06 -1.05 13.86
N LEU A 104 -15.39 -1.26 12.57
CA LEU A 104 -15.14 -0.25 11.54
C LEU A 104 -16.20 0.85 11.48
N ALA A 105 -17.47 0.46 11.59
CA ALA A 105 -18.59 1.36 11.41
C ALA A 105 -19.77 1.03 12.35
N PRO A 106 -19.56 1.00 13.67
CA PRO A 106 -20.60 0.59 14.62
C PRO A 106 -21.81 1.54 14.66
N LYS A 107 -21.63 2.77 14.22
CA LYS A 107 -22.67 3.81 14.21
C LYS A 107 -23.43 3.92 12.89
N PHE A 108 -23.01 3.22 11.85
CA PHE A 108 -23.74 3.18 10.59
C PHE A 108 -25.09 2.45 10.75
N THR A 109 -26.06 2.85 9.91
CA THR A 109 -27.33 2.14 9.81
C THR A 109 -27.11 0.71 9.28
N PRO A 110 -28.00 -0.25 9.62
CA PRO A 110 -27.84 -1.63 9.17
C PRO A 110 -27.62 -1.81 7.66
N PRO A 111 -28.36 -1.11 6.76
CA PRO A 111 -28.12 -1.19 5.32
C PRO A 111 -26.73 -0.69 4.93
N LEU A 112 -26.23 0.37 5.57
CA LEU A 112 -24.92 0.93 5.30
C LEU A 112 -23.80 0.02 5.84
N GLN A 113 -24.02 -0.68 6.97
CA GLN A 113 -23.10 -1.69 7.46
C GLN A 113 -22.99 -2.88 6.51
N GLU A 114 -24.10 -3.32 5.91
CA GLU A 114 -24.12 -4.40 4.93
C GLU A 114 -23.38 -4.00 3.65
N LEU A 115 -23.61 -2.80 3.14
CA LEU A 115 -22.87 -2.23 2.01
C LEU A 115 -21.37 -2.19 2.31
N THR A 116 -20.99 -1.67 3.50
CA THR A 116 -19.59 -1.59 3.93
C THR A 116 -18.95 -2.98 3.99
N ALA A 117 -19.65 -3.99 4.51
CA ALA A 117 -19.15 -5.36 4.61
C ALA A 117 -18.96 -6.00 3.21
N THR A 118 -19.85 -5.73 2.27
CA THR A 118 -19.74 -6.23 0.90
C THR A 118 -18.58 -5.56 0.16
N LEU A 119 -18.43 -4.25 0.30
CA LEU A 119 -17.30 -3.51 -0.25
C LEU A 119 -15.97 -3.97 0.36
N LEU A 120 -15.95 -4.23 1.67
CA LEU A 120 -14.77 -4.78 2.35
C LEU A 120 -14.34 -6.11 1.74
N ARG A 121 -15.28 -7.04 1.47
CA ARG A 121 -14.96 -8.33 0.82
C ARG A 121 -14.29 -8.15 -0.53
N VAL A 122 -14.73 -7.21 -1.35
CA VAL A 122 -14.10 -6.90 -2.64
C VAL A 122 -12.69 -6.32 -2.42
N LEU A 123 -12.57 -5.34 -1.54
CA LEU A 123 -11.30 -4.64 -1.27
C LEU A 123 -10.23 -5.55 -0.65
N LEU A 124 -10.62 -6.60 0.08
CA LEU A 124 -9.69 -7.56 0.70
C LEU A 124 -8.86 -8.38 -0.30
N ILE A 125 -9.16 -8.32 -1.60
CA ILE A 125 -8.32 -8.87 -2.67
C ILE A 125 -7.03 -8.06 -2.81
N ALA A 126 -7.10 -6.74 -2.66
CA ALA A 126 -5.99 -5.83 -2.92
C ALA A 126 -4.77 -6.01 -2.00
N PRO A 127 -4.89 -6.23 -0.67
CA PRO A 127 -3.74 -6.39 0.22
C PRO A 127 -2.75 -7.48 -0.19
N ALA A 128 -3.23 -8.64 -0.64
CA ALA A 128 -2.36 -9.73 -1.09
C ALA A 128 -1.55 -9.34 -2.34
N VAL A 129 -2.22 -8.68 -3.30
CA VAL A 129 -1.58 -8.19 -4.53
C VAL A 129 -0.54 -7.10 -4.19
N PHE A 130 -0.88 -6.16 -3.32
CA PHE A 130 0.04 -5.13 -2.86
C PHE A 130 1.22 -5.68 -2.06
N GLY A 131 1.01 -6.72 -1.24
CA GLY A 131 2.08 -7.37 -0.50
C GLY A 131 3.14 -7.96 -1.43
N LEU A 132 2.70 -8.66 -2.48
CA LEU A 132 3.59 -9.17 -3.53
C LEU A 132 4.28 -8.03 -4.27
N SER A 133 3.52 -7.01 -4.66
CA SER A 133 4.04 -5.85 -5.39
C SER A 133 5.07 -5.05 -4.58
N GLY A 134 4.87 -4.89 -3.27
CA GLY A 134 5.82 -4.25 -2.36
C GLY A 134 7.14 -5.01 -2.23
N LEU A 135 7.09 -6.35 -2.26
CA LEU A 135 8.30 -7.18 -2.30
C LEU A 135 9.03 -7.06 -3.63
N PHE A 136 8.31 -7.03 -4.77
CA PHE A 136 8.91 -6.79 -6.08
C PHE A 136 9.60 -5.43 -6.12
N MET A 137 8.93 -4.39 -5.61
CA MET A 137 9.52 -3.05 -5.44
C MET A 137 10.81 -3.10 -4.63
N GLY A 138 10.82 -3.81 -3.50
CA GLY A 138 12.01 -3.98 -2.66
C GLY A 138 13.17 -4.69 -3.38
N ILE A 139 12.87 -5.76 -4.12
CA ILE A 139 13.85 -6.51 -4.91
C ILE A 139 14.42 -5.66 -6.05
N LEU A 140 13.56 -4.97 -6.80
CA LEU A 140 13.97 -4.07 -7.88
C LEU A 140 14.86 -2.93 -7.37
N ASN A 141 14.49 -2.30 -6.25
CA ASN A 141 15.28 -1.25 -5.62
C ASN A 141 16.66 -1.77 -5.16
N ALA A 142 16.73 -2.99 -4.63
CA ALA A 142 18.00 -3.63 -4.28
C ALA A 142 18.91 -3.88 -5.50
N HIS A 143 18.34 -4.11 -6.68
CA HIS A 143 19.04 -4.23 -7.95
C HIS A 143 19.26 -2.88 -8.66
N GLN A 144 19.02 -1.73 -7.97
CA GLN A 144 19.16 -0.37 -8.51
C GLN A 144 18.20 -0.07 -9.68
N VAL A 145 17.09 -0.79 -9.80
CA VAL A 145 16.05 -0.56 -10.79
C VAL A 145 14.93 0.23 -10.11
N PHE A 146 14.91 1.57 -10.32
CA PHE A 146 14.01 2.49 -9.60
C PHE A 146 12.81 2.96 -10.41
N PHE A 147 12.89 2.92 -11.75
CA PHE A 147 11.88 3.51 -12.63
C PHE A 147 10.51 2.83 -12.47
N TRP A 148 10.45 1.52 -12.60
CA TRP A 148 9.20 0.75 -12.52
C TRP A 148 8.55 0.81 -11.13
N PRO A 149 9.30 0.64 -10.03
CA PRO A 149 8.78 0.90 -8.68
C PRO A 149 8.22 2.31 -8.48
N ALA A 150 8.87 3.33 -9.04
CA ALA A 150 8.40 4.70 -8.90
C ALA A 150 7.12 4.99 -9.71
N LEU A 151 6.85 4.22 -10.77
CA LEU A 151 5.64 4.34 -11.58
C LEU A 151 4.44 3.58 -10.99
N ALA A 152 4.69 2.56 -10.16
CA ALA A 152 3.66 1.67 -9.64
C ALA A 152 2.52 2.40 -8.89
N PRO A 153 2.77 3.40 -8.01
CA PRO A 153 1.68 4.13 -7.35
C PRO A 153 0.77 4.88 -8.34
N THR A 154 1.33 5.38 -9.46
CA THR A 154 0.53 6.02 -10.52
C THR A 154 -0.45 5.02 -11.14
N MET A 155 -0.01 3.79 -11.37
CA MET A 155 -0.86 2.71 -11.91
C MET A 155 -2.00 2.36 -10.98
N TYR A 156 -1.79 2.40 -9.67
CA TYR A 156 -2.85 2.22 -8.69
C TYR A 156 -3.95 3.28 -8.82
N TRP A 157 -3.55 4.56 -8.88
CA TRP A 157 -4.50 5.64 -9.05
C TRP A 157 -5.24 5.57 -10.38
N LEU A 158 -4.55 5.19 -11.46
CA LEU A 158 -5.18 4.96 -12.76
C LEU A 158 -6.23 3.86 -12.72
N GLY A 159 -5.98 2.75 -12.04
CA GLY A 159 -6.98 1.71 -11.85
C GLY A 159 -8.25 2.21 -11.16
N MET A 160 -8.12 3.03 -10.12
CA MET A 160 -9.26 3.65 -9.45
C MET A 160 -9.98 4.65 -10.36
N ILE A 161 -9.27 5.46 -11.15
CA ILE A 161 -9.85 6.37 -12.14
C ILE A 161 -10.66 5.58 -13.17
N LEU A 162 -10.10 4.49 -13.71
CA LEU A 162 -10.82 3.60 -14.63
C LEU A 162 -12.07 3.01 -13.98
N GLY A 163 -11.98 2.61 -12.71
CA GLY A 163 -13.14 2.16 -11.93
C GLY A 163 -14.25 3.21 -11.84
N VAL A 164 -13.89 4.46 -11.55
CA VAL A 164 -14.88 5.57 -11.48
C VAL A 164 -15.48 5.88 -12.83
N LEU A 165 -14.69 5.93 -13.90
CA LEU A 165 -15.15 6.35 -15.22
C LEU A 165 -15.96 5.27 -15.95
N PHE A 166 -15.56 4.00 -15.84
CA PHE A 166 -16.11 2.91 -16.64
C PHE A 166 -16.99 1.93 -15.87
N LEU A 167 -16.68 1.67 -14.59
CA LEU A 167 -17.43 0.71 -13.78
C LEU A 167 -18.49 1.39 -12.91
N ALA A 168 -18.22 2.57 -12.36
CA ALA A 168 -19.15 3.25 -11.48
C ALA A 168 -20.49 3.62 -12.16
N PRO A 169 -20.58 3.98 -13.45
CA PRO A 169 -21.87 4.25 -14.09
C PRO A 169 -22.85 3.08 -14.06
N SER A 170 -22.34 1.84 -14.08
CA SER A 170 -23.17 0.63 -14.06
C SER A 170 -23.24 -0.06 -12.68
N MET A 171 -22.22 0.10 -11.84
CA MET A 171 -22.08 -0.61 -10.58
C MET A 171 -22.10 0.29 -9.34
N GLY A 172 -22.24 1.61 -9.52
CA GLY A 172 -22.16 2.57 -8.41
C GLY A 172 -20.82 2.47 -7.67
N VAL A 173 -20.86 2.51 -6.35
CA VAL A 173 -19.67 2.46 -5.48
C VAL A 173 -18.88 1.15 -5.59
N TYR A 174 -19.52 0.06 -6.03
CA TYR A 174 -18.80 -1.20 -6.33
C TYR A 174 -17.80 -1.04 -7.47
N GLY A 175 -18.11 -0.19 -8.46
CA GLY A 175 -17.19 0.16 -9.54
C GLY A 175 -15.90 0.80 -9.02
N LEU A 176 -16.00 1.63 -7.98
CA LEU A 176 -14.83 2.21 -7.32
C LEU A 176 -14.03 1.14 -6.56
N ALA A 177 -14.70 0.19 -5.88
CA ALA A 177 -14.04 -0.91 -5.19
C ALA A 177 -13.28 -1.84 -6.15
N TRP A 178 -13.91 -2.23 -7.26
CA TRP A 178 -13.24 -3.00 -8.32
C TRP A 178 -12.12 -2.20 -9.00
N GLY A 179 -12.30 -0.89 -9.14
CA GLY A 179 -11.24 0.02 -9.60
C GLY A 179 -10.01 -0.01 -8.69
N ALA A 180 -10.20 -0.08 -7.37
CA ALA A 180 -9.10 -0.22 -6.43
C ALA A 180 -8.38 -1.58 -6.56
N VAL A 181 -9.13 -2.67 -6.77
CA VAL A 181 -8.55 -4.00 -7.05
C VAL A 181 -7.79 -3.99 -8.38
N LEU A 182 -8.37 -3.43 -9.44
CA LEU A 182 -7.70 -3.25 -10.74
C LEU A 182 -6.41 -2.44 -10.58
N GLY A 183 -6.47 -1.36 -9.79
CA GLY A 183 -5.30 -0.55 -9.46
C GLY A 183 -4.19 -1.34 -8.77
N ALA A 184 -4.54 -2.20 -7.81
CA ALA A 184 -3.56 -3.07 -7.16
C ALA A 184 -2.91 -4.05 -8.16
N ILE A 185 -3.68 -4.60 -9.08
CA ILE A 185 -3.18 -5.48 -10.15
C ILE A 185 -2.25 -4.70 -11.08
N LEU A 186 -2.64 -3.51 -11.54
CA LEU A 186 -1.80 -2.66 -12.39
C LEU A 186 -0.51 -2.24 -11.70
N HIS A 187 -0.57 -1.95 -10.38
CA HIS A 187 0.60 -1.66 -9.55
C HIS A 187 1.61 -2.82 -9.53
N LEU A 188 1.14 -4.06 -9.52
CA LEU A 188 1.99 -5.25 -9.62
C LEU A 188 2.50 -5.45 -11.06
N LEU A 189 1.59 -5.38 -12.05
CA LEU A 189 1.91 -5.69 -13.44
C LEU A 189 2.96 -4.75 -14.04
N VAL A 190 2.95 -3.47 -13.71
CA VAL A 190 3.94 -2.51 -14.22
C VAL A 190 5.37 -2.86 -13.80
N GLN A 191 5.55 -3.53 -12.68
CA GLN A 191 6.86 -3.96 -12.18
C GLN A 191 7.30 -5.32 -12.74
N LEU A 192 6.35 -6.11 -13.24
CA LEU A 192 6.58 -7.49 -13.65
C LEU A 192 7.63 -7.63 -14.75
N PRO A 193 7.66 -6.83 -15.84
CA PRO A 193 8.68 -6.96 -16.88
C PRO A 193 10.09 -6.79 -16.34
N ALA A 194 10.31 -5.75 -15.53
CA ALA A 194 11.62 -5.49 -14.92
C ALA A 194 12.01 -6.58 -13.92
N PHE A 195 11.04 -7.08 -13.13
CA PHE A 195 11.29 -8.19 -12.22
C PHE A 195 11.63 -9.47 -12.99
N LEU A 196 10.94 -9.74 -14.09
CA LEU A 196 11.22 -10.89 -14.95
C LEU A 196 12.57 -10.78 -15.68
N ALA A 197 13.10 -9.63 -15.91
CA ALA A 197 14.41 -9.40 -16.52
C ALA A 197 15.60 -9.57 -15.55
N LEU A 198 15.36 -9.70 -14.23
CA LEU A 198 16.45 -9.84 -13.25
C LEU A 198 17.23 -11.14 -13.47
N PRO A 199 18.57 -11.10 -13.38
CA PRO A 199 19.41 -12.28 -13.58
C PRO A 199 19.33 -13.28 -12.43
N ALA A 200 19.55 -14.56 -12.72
CA ALA A 200 19.70 -15.65 -11.75
C ALA A 200 18.51 -15.81 -10.77
N ARG A 201 17.30 -15.45 -11.21
CA ARG A 201 16.08 -15.65 -10.43
C ARG A 201 15.87 -17.13 -10.14
N ARG A 202 15.67 -17.45 -8.87
CA ARG A 202 15.30 -18.80 -8.43
C ARG A 202 14.22 -18.68 -7.37
N TYR A 203 13.02 -19.15 -7.68
CA TYR A 203 11.95 -19.27 -6.71
C TYR A 203 12.05 -20.59 -5.97
N SER A 204 11.87 -20.57 -4.66
CA SER A 204 11.82 -21.75 -3.81
C SER A 204 10.55 -21.79 -2.97
N ARG A 205 9.89 -22.95 -2.92
CA ARG A 205 8.69 -23.16 -2.10
C ARG A 205 9.08 -23.37 -0.64
N THR A 206 9.58 -22.32 0.02
CA THR A 206 9.99 -22.37 1.42
C THR A 206 9.37 -21.23 2.19
N LEU A 207 8.99 -21.46 3.43
CA LEU A 207 8.63 -20.40 4.38
C LEU A 207 9.85 -19.90 5.14
N GLY A 208 10.94 -20.65 5.17
CA GLY A 208 12.21 -20.25 5.75
C GLY A 208 12.20 -19.85 7.22
N LEU A 209 11.18 -20.26 8.01
CA LEU A 209 10.95 -19.81 9.39
C LEU A 209 12.15 -20.05 10.33
N SER A 210 12.94 -21.09 10.05
CA SER A 210 14.14 -21.43 10.80
C SER A 210 15.38 -20.69 10.30
N SER A 211 15.32 -19.93 9.19
CA SER A 211 16.49 -19.29 8.61
C SER A 211 16.90 -18.04 9.40
N PRO A 212 18.20 -17.89 9.76
CA PRO A 212 18.69 -16.71 10.48
C PRO A 212 18.40 -15.38 9.72
N PRO A 213 18.56 -15.29 8.38
CA PRO A 213 18.26 -14.06 7.65
C PRO A 213 16.79 -13.64 7.76
N LEU A 214 15.83 -14.58 7.71
CA LEU A 214 14.41 -14.26 7.87
C LEU A 214 14.11 -13.77 9.30
N ARG A 215 14.70 -14.38 10.31
CA ARG A 215 14.57 -13.94 11.71
C ARG A 215 15.15 -12.54 11.90
N GLN A 216 16.26 -12.22 11.24
CA GLN A 216 16.84 -10.87 11.26
C GLN A 216 15.87 -9.85 10.66
N VAL A 217 15.26 -10.13 9.50
CA VAL A 217 14.23 -9.27 8.90
C VAL A 217 13.06 -9.08 9.86
N GLY A 218 12.53 -10.15 10.47
CA GLY A 218 11.44 -10.08 11.45
C GLY A 218 11.81 -9.22 12.67
N ARG A 219 13.02 -9.36 13.22
CA ARG A 219 13.51 -8.56 14.36
C ARG A 219 13.64 -7.07 14.00
N LEU A 220 14.05 -6.75 12.79
CA LEU A 220 14.14 -5.37 12.30
C LEU A 220 12.76 -4.76 12.00
N MET A 221 11.79 -5.59 11.59
CA MET A 221 10.42 -5.16 11.34
C MET A 221 9.65 -4.86 12.62
N ALA A 222 9.82 -5.66 13.67
CA ALA A 222 8.98 -5.60 14.88
C ALA A 222 8.84 -4.18 15.47
N PRO A 223 9.91 -3.41 15.76
CA PRO A 223 9.78 -2.07 16.31
C PRO A 223 9.14 -1.07 15.31
N ARG A 224 9.32 -1.29 14.02
CA ARG A 224 8.70 -0.44 12.97
C ARG A 224 7.21 -0.71 12.82
N LEU A 225 6.81 -1.99 12.95
CA LEU A 225 5.40 -2.38 12.96
C LEU A 225 4.65 -1.71 14.10
N LEU A 226 5.24 -1.60 15.28
CA LEU A 226 4.62 -0.87 16.40
C LEU A 226 4.34 0.59 16.05
N GLY A 227 5.32 1.28 15.45
CA GLY A 227 5.14 2.68 15.00
C GLY A 227 4.04 2.83 13.94
N VAL A 228 4.02 1.94 12.95
CA VAL A 228 2.97 1.92 11.92
C VAL A 228 1.61 1.59 12.52
N ALA A 229 1.54 0.61 13.44
CA ALA A 229 0.31 0.20 14.09
C ALA A 229 -0.35 1.36 14.85
N VAL A 230 0.42 2.17 15.60
CA VAL A 230 -0.12 3.34 16.32
C VAL A 230 -0.77 4.33 15.35
N VAL A 231 -0.12 4.62 14.21
CA VAL A 231 -0.68 5.52 13.20
C VAL A 231 -1.96 4.93 12.60
N GLN A 232 -1.97 3.63 12.28
CA GLN A 232 -3.13 2.97 11.68
C GLN A 232 -4.30 2.86 12.66
N ILE A 233 -4.04 2.61 13.95
CA ILE A 233 -5.06 2.63 15.00
C ILE A 233 -5.71 4.02 15.08
N ASN A 234 -4.92 5.09 14.99
CA ASN A 234 -5.46 6.44 14.96
C ASN A 234 -6.45 6.65 13.80
N PHE A 235 -6.12 6.16 12.57
CA PHE A 235 -7.05 6.23 11.43
C PHE A 235 -8.32 5.41 11.66
N VAL A 236 -8.21 4.22 12.27
CA VAL A 236 -9.38 3.39 12.61
C VAL A 236 -10.25 4.12 13.63
N VAL A 237 -9.68 4.68 14.69
CA VAL A 237 -10.41 5.45 15.71
C VAL A 237 -11.12 6.65 15.08
N ASN A 238 -10.44 7.42 14.23
CA ASN A 238 -11.06 8.54 13.51
C ASN A 238 -12.21 8.08 12.61
N THR A 239 -12.07 6.92 11.94
CA THR A 239 -13.15 6.32 11.15
C THR A 239 -14.34 5.98 12.03
N ILE A 240 -14.14 5.29 13.16
CA ILE A 240 -15.19 4.93 14.12
C ILE A 240 -15.94 6.17 14.62
N LEU A 241 -15.21 7.22 14.98
CA LEU A 241 -15.81 8.47 15.46
C LEU A 241 -16.62 9.16 14.36
N ALA A 242 -16.09 9.20 13.13
CA ALA A 242 -16.75 9.82 11.98
C ALA A 242 -18.04 9.10 11.57
N THR A 243 -18.13 7.76 11.77
CA THR A 243 -19.38 7.01 11.49
C THR A 243 -20.57 7.40 12.37
N GLY A 244 -20.32 8.08 13.48
CA GLY A 244 -21.36 8.62 14.37
C GLY A 244 -21.78 10.05 14.06
N GLN A 245 -21.21 10.66 13.04
CA GLN A 245 -21.49 12.04 12.60
C GLN A 245 -22.48 12.03 11.43
N PRO A 246 -23.01 13.19 11.02
CA PRO A 246 -23.88 13.28 9.86
C PRO A 246 -23.28 12.67 8.59
N GLU A 247 -24.14 12.32 7.64
CA GLU A 247 -23.79 11.78 6.34
C GLU A 247 -22.66 12.57 5.66
N GLY A 248 -21.70 11.86 5.05
CA GLY A 248 -20.56 12.45 4.36
C GLY A 248 -19.40 12.87 5.26
N SER A 249 -19.54 12.80 6.59
CA SER A 249 -18.49 13.26 7.52
C SER A 249 -17.20 12.47 7.39
N LEU A 250 -17.26 11.16 7.18
CA LEU A 250 -16.07 10.34 6.98
C LEU A 250 -15.37 10.69 5.66
N THR A 251 -16.15 10.88 4.59
CA THR A 251 -15.64 11.31 3.28
C THR A 251 -15.00 12.70 3.36
N ALA A 252 -15.66 13.65 4.04
CA ALA A 252 -15.12 14.99 4.25
C ALA A 252 -13.80 14.94 5.04
N LEU A 253 -13.73 14.16 6.12
CA LEU A 253 -12.52 13.97 6.92
C LEU A 253 -11.35 13.42 6.09
N LYS A 254 -11.59 12.35 5.30
CA LYS A 254 -10.56 11.76 4.44
C LYS A 254 -10.12 12.70 3.32
N SER A 255 -11.05 13.44 2.74
CA SER A 255 -10.76 14.43 1.68
C SER A 255 -9.95 15.60 2.23
N ALA A 256 -10.32 16.14 3.39
CA ALA A 256 -9.56 17.18 4.08
C ALA A 256 -8.14 16.71 4.41
N TRP A 257 -7.99 15.48 4.91
CA TRP A 257 -6.67 14.89 5.16
C TRP A 257 -5.82 14.79 3.90
N ALA A 258 -6.40 14.34 2.78
CA ALA A 258 -5.71 14.25 1.49
C ALA A 258 -5.21 15.62 1.01
N VAL A 259 -6.04 16.66 1.13
CA VAL A 259 -5.65 18.03 0.76
C VAL A 259 -4.57 18.57 1.70
N MET A 260 -4.71 18.37 3.01
CA MET A 260 -3.76 18.83 4.02
C MET A 260 -2.36 18.21 3.86
N THR A 261 -2.31 16.93 3.47
CA THR A 261 -1.02 16.22 3.32
C THR A 261 -0.28 16.58 2.03
N MET A 262 -0.94 17.12 1.01
CA MET A 262 -0.30 17.50 -0.25
C MET A 262 0.85 18.50 -0.10
N PRO A 263 0.65 19.68 0.52
CA PRO A 263 1.74 20.63 0.72
C PRO A 263 2.88 20.05 1.55
N GLN A 264 2.55 19.27 2.58
CA GLN A 264 3.53 18.60 3.43
C GLN A 264 4.43 17.66 2.64
N VAL A 265 3.87 16.84 1.76
CA VAL A 265 4.60 15.90 0.91
C VAL A 265 5.51 16.66 -0.07
N VAL A 266 5.01 17.74 -0.69
CA VAL A 266 5.79 18.57 -1.64
C VAL A 266 6.98 19.22 -0.93
N ILE A 267 6.76 19.85 0.24
CA ILE A 267 7.80 20.50 1.01
C ILE A 267 8.84 19.49 1.51
N ALA A 268 8.40 18.37 2.08
CA ALA A 268 9.29 17.32 2.58
C ALA A 268 10.19 16.75 1.45
N GLN A 269 9.64 16.55 0.26
CA GLN A 269 10.41 16.11 -0.91
C GLN A 269 11.41 17.15 -1.39
N ALA A 270 11.04 18.43 -1.43
CA ALA A 270 11.94 19.50 -1.81
C ALA A 270 13.15 19.59 -0.87
N ILE A 271 12.90 19.52 0.45
CA ILE A 271 13.96 19.49 1.47
C ILE A 271 14.85 18.24 1.31
N ALA A 272 14.27 17.06 1.13
CA ALA A 272 15.02 15.82 0.97
C ALA A 272 15.96 15.86 -0.26
N ILE A 273 15.50 16.46 -1.37
CA ILE A 273 16.30 16.65 -2.58
C ILE A 273 17.47 17.60 -2.32
N ALA A 274 17.19 18.79 -1.75
CA ALA A 274 18.23 19.78 -1.44
C ALA A 274 19.32 19.20 -0.54
N LEU A 275 18.96 18.48 0.52
CA LEU A 275 19.90 17.81 1.43
C LEU A 275 20.71 16.70 0.72
N SER A 276 20.10 15.97 -0.20
CA SER A 276 20.78 14.91 -0.95
C SER A 276 21.84 15.47 -1.90
N GLU A 277 21.56 16.60 -2.55
CA GLU A 277 22.50 17.31 -3.42
C GLU A 277 23.68 17.91 -2.64
N GLN A 278 23.41 18.53 -1.51
CA GLN A 278 24.47 19.04 -0.62
C GLN A 278 25.41 17.92 -0.15
N ARG A 279 24.87 16.76 0.25
CA ARG A 279 25.69 15.60 0.63
C ARG A 279 26.54 15.07 -0.54
N ARG A 280 26.00 15.05 -1.75
CA ARG A 280 26.75 14.64 -2.96
C ARG A 280 27.87 15.65 -3.29
N ALA A 281 27.59 16.94 -3.20
CA ALA A 281 28.59 17.99 -3.43
C ALA A 281 29.72 17.92 -2.38
N ALA A 282 29.38 17.73 -1.09
CA ALA A 282 30.36 17.56 -0.02
C ALA A 282 31.26 16.33 -0.21
N LYS A 283 30.69 15.18 -0.65
CA LYS A 283 31.46 13.97 -0.98
C LYS A 283 32.41 14.19 -2.19
N ARG A 284 31.97 14.92 -3.22
CA ARG A 284 32.82 15.25 -4.38
C ARG A 284 33.99 16.17 -3.97
N ARG A 285 33.77 17.17 -3.09
CA ARG A 285 34.83 18.05 -2.58
C ARG A 285 35.86 17.27 -1.74
N ARG A 286 35.42 16.28 -0.92
CA ARG A 286 36.34 15.42 -0.13
C ARG A 286 37.18 14.47 -0.98
N LYS A 287 36.71 14.07 -2.17
CA LYS A 287 37.50 13.20 -3.10
C LYS A 287 38.47 13.99 -3.97
N ARG A 288 38.38 15.32 -4.00
CA ARG A 288 39.30 16.18 -4.77
C ARG A 288 40.42 16.79 -3.92
N LYS A 289 40.35 16.64 -2.59
CA LYS A 289 41.41 16.88 -1.63
C LYS A 289 42.09 15.55 -1.26
#